data_9a61fc0a2742935c39874f1085ccd01a
#
_entry.id   9a61fc0a2742935c39874f1085ccd01a
#
_cell.length_a   1.000
_cell.length_b   1.000
_cell.length_c   1.000
_cell.angle_alpha   90.00
_cell.angle_beta   90.00
_cell.angle_gamma   90.00
#
_symmetry.space_group_name_H-M   'P 1'
#
loop_
_entity.id
_entity.type
_entity.pdbx_description
1 polymer ?
#
loop_
_entity_poly.entity_id
_entity_poly.type
_entity_poly.pdbx_seq_one_letter_code
_entity_poly.pdbx_strand_id
1 'polypeptide(L)'
;SKLFVDMPCRFEPEEVLKRWSHLPQQKSPAQIRAFVAGHFDKPGLDLVRWAPTDAQESPPGLAHVQTPELQEWGDSLNRYWAQLGRATAADVTARPQRHTLLALPHPFVVPGGRFAETYYWDSYWIVQGLLVCGMAETARGMVLNALHQVREHGLVPNGARVYYLNRSQPPLLSEMVLALVDKSFDLDLVREALPLLAQEYEFWMRRGDDGHAVAVELASGEVASLNRYVTDSSTPRPEAYREDMATAMKGGRTDAERSKVYREIAAAAESGWDFSSRWLADGASLSSAQTSEVLPVDLNAIMYRVETNLQRLCAIAGDTEEAMRYGAAAQR
;
A
#
# COMPACT_ATOMS: atom_id res chain seq x y z
N SER A 1 14.16 12.31 -5.20
CA SER A 1 14.48 10.88 -4.90
C SER A 1 13.58 9.96 -5.70
N LYS A 2 12.23 10.06 -5.60
CA LYS A 2 11.29 9.12 -6.25
C LYS A 2 11.52 8.95 -7.77
N LEU A 3 11.71 10.02 -8.52
CA LEU A 3 11.95 9.91 -9.96
C LEU A 3 13.12 8.99 -10.33
N PHE A 4 14.17 8.95 -9.53
CA PHE A 4 15.34 8.10 -9.80
C PHE A 4 15.07 6.64 -9.47
N VAL A 5 14.47 6.35 -8.33
CA VAL A 5 14.20 4.96 -7.90
C VAL A 5 13.12 4.28 -8.74
N ASP A 6 12.35 5.05 -9.51
CA ASP A 6 11.34 4.55 -10.45
C ASP A 6 11.88 4.35 -11.88
N MET A 7 13.16 4.64 -12.12
CA MET A 7 13.78 4.47 -13.44
C MET A 7 14.20 3.00 -13.65
N PRO A 8 13.69 2.31 -14.68
CA PRO A 8 14.14 0.96 -15.02
C PRO A 8 15.60 0.91 -15.45
N CYS A 9 16.30 -0.17 -15.11
CA CYS A 9 17.66 -0.43 -15.60
C CYS A 9 17.65 -0.86 -17.07
N ARG A 10 18.51 -0.26 -17.90
CA ARG A 10 18.74 -0.70 -19.29
C ARG A 10 19.50 -2.00 -19.40
N PHE A 11 20.33 -2.29 -18.40
CA PHE A 11 21.21 -3.46 -18.33
C PHE A 11 20.89 -4.23 -17.04
N GLU A 12 21.46 -5.42 -16.92
CA GLU A 12 21.37 -6.18 -15.67
C GLU A 12 21.96 -5.38 -14.49
N PRO A 13 21.36 -5.45 -13.30
CA PRO A 13 21.80 -4.66 -12.14
C PRO A 13 23.28 -4.85 -11.81
N GLU A 14 23.80 -6.08 -11.92
CA GLU A 14 25.20 -6.39 -11.66
C GLU A 14 26.13 -5.67 -12.65
N GLU A 15 25.71 -5.56 -13.92
CA GLU A 15 26.48 -4.83 -14.92
C GLU A 15 26.46 -3.33 -14.64
N VAL A 16 25.31 -2.77 -14.24
CA VAL A 16 25.19 -1.35 -13.86
C VAL A 16 26.09 -1.05 -12.65
N LEU A 17 26.07 -1.90 -11.62
CA LEU A 17 26.91 -1.76 -10.44
C LEU A 17 28.39 -1.87 -10.79
N LYS A 18 28.78 -2.81 -11.65
CA LYS A 18 30.14 -2.96 -12.14
C LYS A 18 30.62 -1.70 -12.87
N ARG A 19 29.82 -1.16 -13.78
CA ARG A 19 30.13 0.08 -14.48
C ARG A 19 30.23 1.28 -13.54
N TRP A 20 29.37 1.34 -12.52
CA TRP A 20 29.42 2.38 -11.48
C TRP A 20 30.70 2.31 -10.67
N SER A 21 31.18 1.10 -10.32
CA SER A 21 32.42 0.92 -9.55
C SER A 21 33.68 1.33 -10.31
N HIS A 22 33.66 1.36 -11.65
CA HIS A 22 34.77 1.85 -12.47
C HIS A 22 34.85 3.39 -12.58
N LEU A 23 33.84 4.10 -12.11
CA LEU A 23 33.91 5.56 -12.04
C LEU A 23 34.82 6.03 -10.89
N PRO A 24 35.47 7.20 -11.01
CA PRO A 24 36.25 7.77 -9.91
C PRO A 24 35.47 7.80 -8.59
N GLN A 25 36.15 7.63 -7.46
CA GLN A 25 35.50 7.64 -6.13
C GLN A 25 34.74 8.96 -5.89
N GLN A 26 35.37 10.10 -6.19
CA GLN A 26 34.72 11.40 -6.22
C GLN A 26 34.16 11.66 -7.62
N LYS A 27 32.84 11.65 -7.73
CA LYS A 27 32.12 11.85 -9.01
C LYS A 27 31.55 13.27 -9.08
N SER A 28 31.81 13.96 -10.18
CA SER A 28 31.15 15.23 -10.45
C SER A 28 29.65 15.03 -10.73
N PRO A 29 28.80 16.04 -10.48
CA PRO A 29 27.38 15.99 -10.84
C PRO A 29 27.15 15.69 -12.34
N ALA A 30 28.05 16.11 -13.22
CA ALA A 30 27.97 15.82 -14.65
C ALA A 30 28.19 14.33 -14.95
N GLN A 31 29.18 13.70 -14.31
CA GLN A 31 29.44 12.26 -14.44
C GLN A 31 28.26 11.42 -13.91
N ILE A 32 27.67 11.82 -12.77
CA ILE A 32 26.49 11.13 -12.23
C ILE A 32 25.32 11.25 -13.22
N ARG A 33 25.02 12.44 -13.74
CA ARG A 33 23.96 12.63 -14.72
C ARG A 33 24.19 11.82 -16.00
N ALA A 34 25.42 11.81 -16.53
CA ALA A 34 25.78 11.04 -17.72
C ALA A 34 25.62 9.53 -17.47
N PHE A 35 26.02 9.06 -16.28
CA PHE A 35 25.86 7.67 -15.90
C PHE A 35 24.37 7.28 -15.85
N VAL A 36 23.55 8.04 -15.14
CA VAL A 36 22.10 7.79 -15.04
C VAL A 36 21.47 7.80 -16.43
N ALA A 37 21.74 8.80 -17.25
CA ALA A 37 21.21 8.90 -18.62
C ALA A 37 21.64 7.73 -19.52
N GLY A 38 22.80 7.14 -19.28
CA GLY A 38 23.32 6.00 -20.06
C GLY A 38 22.81 4.63 -19.61
N HIS A 39 22.39 4.48 -18.34
CA HIS A 39 22.14 3.17 -17.74
C HIS A 39 20.69 2.94 -17.28
N PHE A 40 19.89 4.01 -17.23
CA PHE A 40 18.49 3.93 -16.82
C PHE A 40 17.57 4.52 -17.87
N ASP A 41 16.38 3.99 -17.96
CA ASP A 41 15.31 4.53 -18.78
C ASP A 41 14.48 5.55 -18.00
N LYS A 42 13.59 6.26 -18.69
CA LYS A 42 12.70 7.23 -18.04
C LYS A 42 11.74 6.52 -17.09
N PRO A 43 11.39 7.12 -15.94
CA PRO A 43 10.39 6.58 -15.04
C PRO A 43 9.02 6.50 -15.74
N GLY A 44 8.22 5.49 -15.38
CA GLY A 44 6.87 5.27 -15.90
C GLY A 44 6.79 4.41 -17.15
N LEU A 45 7.91 3.90 -17.68
CA LEU A 45 7.91 2.94 -18.80
C LEU A 45 7.53 1.51 -18.36
N ASP A 46 7.51 1.26 -17.08
CA ASP A 46 7.10 0.01 -16.45
C ASP A 46 5.57 -0.16 -16.36
N LEU A 47 4.81 0.87 -16.74
CA LEU A 47 3.35 0.85 -16.82
C LEU A 47 2.88 1.26 -18.21
N VAL A 48 1.86 0.57 -18.70
CA VAL A 48 1.16 0.91 -19.94
C VAL A 48 -0.25 1.41 -19.64
N ARG A 49 -0.78 2.30 -20.49
CA ARG A 49 -2.19 2.71 -20.39
C ARG A 49 -3.09 1.53 -20.72
N TRP A 50 -4.13 1.38 -19.94
CA TRP A 50 -5.18 0.40 -20.14
C TRP A 50 -6.54 1.07 -19.88
N ALA A 51 -7.50 0.78 -20.72
CA ALA A 51 -8.88 1.24 -20.53
C ALA A 51 -9.73 0.08 -20.01
N PRO A 52 -10.47 0.25 -18.90
CA PRO A 52 -11.39 -0.77 -18.41
C PRO A 52 -12.41 -1.19 -19.47
N THR A 53 -12.56 -2.49 -19.67
CA THR A 53 -13.48 -3.04 -20.67
C THR A 53 -14.93 -3.08 -20.18
N ASP A 54 -15.14 -2.97 -18.87
CA ASP A 54 -16.44 -2.94 -18.19
C ASP A 54 -16.88 -1.51 -17.83
N ALA A 55 -16.22 -0.48 -18.39
CA ALA A 55 -16.60 0.91 -18.18
C ALA A 55 -18.02 1.19 -18.74
N GLN A 56 -18.85 1.86 -17.96
CA GLN A 56 -20.23 2.19 -18.29
C GLN A 56 -20.33 3.67 -18.66
N GLU A 57 -21.07 4.01 -19.75
CA GLU A 57 -21.38 5.41 -20.06
C GLU A 57 -22.42 5.99 -19.08
N SER A 58 -23.37 5.15 -18.63
CA SER A 58 -24.41 5.49 -17.67
C SER A 58 -24.31 4.56 -16.46
N PRO A 59 -23.51 4.91 -15.45
CA PRO A 59 -23.29 4.04 -14.29
C PRO A 59 -24.58 3.79 -13.51
N PRO A 60 -24.88 2.51 -13.16
CA PRO A 60 -26.14 2.17 -12.48
C PRO A 60 -26.27 2.83 -11.10
N GLY A 61 -25.19 3.02 -10.37
CA GLY A 61 -25.18 3.69 -9.07
C GLY A 61 -25.46 5.19 -9.12
N LEU A 62 -25.30 5.82 -10.29
CA LEU A 62 -25.62 7.24 -10.49
C LEU A 62 -27.07 7.47 -11.00
N ALA A 63 -27.78 6.42 -11.41
CA ALA A 63 -29.13 6.53 -11.96
C ALA A 63 -30.18 7.13 -11.00
N HIS A 64 -29.89 7.13 -9.70
CA HIS A 64 -30.78 7.66 -8.66
C HIS A 64 -30.44 9.08 -8.21
N VAL A 65 -29.40 9.69 -8.77
CA VAL A 65 -29.01 11.07 -8.45
C VAL A 65 -30.00 12.01 -9.13
N GLN A 66 -30.78 12.74 -8.34
CA GLN A 66 -31.87 13.61 -8.88
C GLN A 66 -31.42 15.04 -9.16
N THR A 67 -30.32 15.49 -8.54
CA THR A 67 -29.78 16.84 -8.71
C THR A 67 -28.93 16.88 -9.97
N PRO A 68 -29.31 17.70 -11.02
CA PRO A 68 -28.59 17.71 -12.29
C PRO A 68 -27.07 17.99 -12.16
N GLU A 69 -26.71 18.93 -11.30
CA GLU A 69 -25.31 19.30 -11.07
C GLU A 69 -24.50 18.15 -10.44
N LEU A 70 -25.10 17.39 -9.53
CA LEU A 70 -24.46 16.20 -8.94
C LEU A 70 -24.38 15.05 -9.94
N GLN A 71 -25.41 14.88 -10.82
CA GLN A 71 -25.37 13.92 -11.90
C GLN A 71 -24.23 14.23 -12.87
N GLU A 72 -24.12 15.47 -13.35
CA GLU A 72 -23.05 15.90 -14.25
C GLU A 72 -21.66 15.71 -13.62
N TRP A 73 -21.54 16.01 -12.34
CA TRP A 73 -20.29 15.78 -11.59
C TRP A 73 -19.97 14.28 -11.48
N GLY A 74 -20.93 13.44 -11.14
CA GLY A 74 -20.79 11.99 -11.08
C GLY A 74 -20.37 11.40 -12.44
N ASP A 75 -21.02 11.81 -13.53
CA ASP A 75 -20.67 11.40 -14.89
C ASP A 75 -19.27 11.86 -15.28
N SER A 76 -18.84 13.03 -14.82
CA SER A 76 -17.48 13.53 -15.02
C SER A 76 -16.45 12.69 -14.30
N LEU A 77 -16.70 12.29 -13.03
CA LEU A 77 -15.85 11.39 -12.28
C LEU A 77 -15.77 10.00 -12.93
N ASN A 78 -16.90 9.48 -13.40
CA ASN A 78 -16.95 8.19 -14.08
C ASN A 78 -16.02 8.14 -15.31
N ARG A 79 -15.95 9.23 -16.09
CA ARG A 79 -15.07 9.32 -17.27
C ARG A 79 -13.57 9.25 -16.93
N TYR A 80 -13.17 9.52 -15.69
CA TYR A 80 -11.77 9.43 -15.29
C TYR A 80 -11.27 7.99 -15.17
N TRP A 81 -12.13 6.99 -14.93
CA TRP A 81 -11.71 5.60 -14.81
C TRP A 81 -10.91 5.14 -16.03
N ALA A 82 -11.35 5.47 -17.24
CA ALA A 82 -10.64 5.13 -18.47
C ALA A 82 -9.28 5.82 -18.62
N GLN A 83 -9.09 6.98 -17.98
CA GLN A 83 -7.83 7.73 -18.03
C GLN A 83 -6.83 7.21 -16.97
N LEU A 84 -7.32 6.66 -15.87
CA LEU A 84 -6.53 6.20 -14.71
C LEU A 84 -6.14 4.72 -14.82
N GLY A 85 -6.69 3.98 -15.79
CA GLY A 85 -6.37 2.57 -16.00
C GLY A 85 -4.92 2.35 -16.44
N ARG A 86 -4.28 1.35 -15.84
CA ARG A 86 -2.88 0.92 -16.11
C ARG A 86 -2.80 -0.59 -16.13
N ALA A 87 -1.76 -1.08 -16.80
CA ALA A 87 -1.33 -2.46 -16.72
C ALA A 87 0.20 -2.51 -16.59
N THR A 88 0.71 -3.56 -15.99
CA THR A 88 2.14 -3.84 -15.92
C THR A 88 2.69 -4.05 -17.34
N ALA A 89 3.77 -3.37 -17.69
CA ALA A 89 4.43 -3.57 -18.98
C ALA A 89 5.04 -4.98 -19.05
N ALA A 90 5.00 -5.61 -20.22
CA ALA A 90 5.52 -6.97 -20.42
C ALA A 90 7.00 -7.13 -20.00
N ASP A 91 7.79 -6.07 -20.10
CA ASP A 91 9.19 -6.06 -19.70
C ASP A 91 9.39 -6.27 -18.20
N VAL A 92 8.49 -5.77 -17.36
CA VAL A 92 8.54 -5.94 -15.90
C VAL A 92 8.40 -7.43 -15.54
N THR A 93 7.47 -8.13 -16.18
CA THR A 93 7.29 -9.58 -15.97
C THR A 93 8.45 -10.39 -16.54
N ALA A 94 8.98 -9.99 -17.70
CA ALA A 94 10.06 -10.72 -18.37
C ALA A 94 11.43 -10.50 -17.70
N ARG A 95 11.66 -9.34 -17.10
CA ARG A 95 12.96 -8.93 -16.51
C ARG A 95 12.75 -8.16 -15.18
N PRO A 96 12.10 -8.79 -14.19
CA PRO A 96 11.72 -8.11 -12.94
C PRO A 96 12.91 -7.48 -12.20
N GLN A 97 14.10 -8.07 -12.31
CA GLN A 97 15.32 -7.56 -11.67
C GLN A 97 15.77 -6.19 -12.18
N ARG A 98 15.28 -5.74 -13.34
CA ARG A 98 15.58 -4.40 -13.91
C ARG A 98 14.62 -3.31 -13.46
N HIS A 99 13.57 -3.68 -12.74
CA HIS A 99 12.49 -2.79 -12.34
C HIS A 99 12.35 -2.73 -10.81
N THR A 100 11.94 -1.58 -10.32
CA THR A 100 11.45 -1.49 -8.93
C THR A 100 9.96 -1.76 -8.83
N LEU A 101 9.21 -1.70 -9.95
CA LEU A 101 7.80 -2.05 -9.99
C LEU A 101 7.63 -3.55 -9.79
N LEU A 102 6.74 -3.93 -8.87
CA LEU A 102 6.27 -5.29 -8.68
C LEU A 102 5.28 -5.63 -9.80
N ALA A 103 5.48 -6.75 -10.48
CA ALA A 103 4.56 -7.19 -11.54
C ALA A 103 3.21 -7.57 -10.92
N LEU A 104 2.14 -6.99 -11.43
CA LEU A 104 0.76 -7.31 -11.03
C LEU A 104 0.08 -8.05 -12.18
N PRO A 105 -0.63 -9.17 -11.90
CA PRO A 105 -1.21 -10.04 -12.93
C PRO A 105 -2.41 -9.41 -13.66
N HIS A 106 -3.14 -8.50 -13.02
CA HIS A 106 -4.32 -7.87 -13.60
C HIS A 106 -4.10 -6.37 -13.84
N PRO A 107 -4.77 -5.77 -14.84
CA PRO A 107 -4.87 -4.33 -14.94
C PRO A 107 -5.54 -3.71 -13.71
N PHE A 108 -5.28 -2.44 -13.49
CA PHE A 108 -5.73 -1.73 -12.29
C PHE A 108 -5.96 -0.24 -12.58
N VAL A 109 -6.63 0.43 -11.67
CA VAL A 109 -6.84 1.88 -11.67
C VAL A 109 -5.93 2.50 -10.62
N VAL A 110 -5.25 3.60 -10.99
CA VAL A 110 -4.36 4.34 -10.11
C VAL A 110 -5.05 5.56 -9.51
N PRO A 111 -4.57 6.09 -8.35
CA PRO A 111 -5.14 7.31 -7.75
C PRO A 111 -5.05 8.55 -8.66
N GLY A 112 -4.01 8.63 -9.49
CA GLY A 112 -3.83 9.70 -10.48
C GLY A 112 -2.80 10.76 -10.08
N GLY A 113 -2.61 11.74 -10.96
CA GLY A 113 -1.60 12.75 -10.79
C GLY A 113 -0.18 12.14 -10.71
N ARG A 114 0.54 12.47 -9.65
CA ARG A 114 1.88 11.91 -9.39
C ARG A 114 1.88 10.46 -8.91
N PHE A 115 0.71 9.93 -8.49
CA PHE A 115 0.52 8.56 -7.99
C PHE A 115 0.12 7.66 -9.16
N ALA A 116 1.11 7.20 -9.91
CA ALA A 116 0.93 6.48 -11.17
C ALA A 116 0.95 4.95 -11.02
N GLU A 117 1.08 4.43 -9.79
CA GLU A 117 1.05 3.01 -9.43
C GLU A 117 -0.05 2.71 -8.41
N THR A 118 -0.30 1.45 -8.07
CA THR A 118 -1.25 1.12 -7.01
C THR A 118 -0.70 1.50 -5.64
N TYR A 119 -1.57 2.01 -4.79
CA TYR A 119 -1.34 2.19 -3.36
C TYR A 119 -2.43 1.44 -2.61
N TYR A 120 -2.06 0.81 -1.48
CA TYR A 120 -2.91 -0.18 -0.86
C TYR A 120 -4.26 0.39 -0.41
N TRP A 121 -4.26 1.33 0.54
CA TRP A 121 -5.55 1.79 1.09
C TRP A 121 -6.35 2.65 0.11
N ASP A 122 -5.70 3.37 -0.81
CA ASP A 122 -6.36 4.08 -1.91
C ASP A 122 -7.18 3.13 -2.77
N SER A 123 -6.69 1.89 -2.98
CA SER A 123 -7.38 0.87 -3.77
C SER A 123 -8.75 0.52 -3.20
N TYR A 124 -8.97 0.60 -1.88
CA TYR A 124 -10.29 0.39 -1.31
C TYR A 124 -11.31 1.40 -1.82
N TRP A 125 -10.98 2.70 -1.81
CA TRP A 125 -11.87 3.75 -2.27
C TRP A 125 -12.12 3.66 -3.79
N ILE A 126 -11.07 3.28 -4.54
CA ILE A 126 -11.19 3.03 -5.98
C ILE A 126 -12.13 1.85 -6.25
N VAL A 127 -11.97 0.72 -5.55
CA VAL A 127 -12.85 -0.45 -5.67
C VAL A 127 -14.30 -0.09 -5.36
N GLN A 128 -14.57 0.67 -4.30
CA GLN A 128 -15.91 1.15 -3.98
C GLN A 128 -16.50 2.00 -5.12
N GLY A 129 -15.72 2.94 -5.64
CA GLY A 129 -16.13 3.78 -6.77
C GLY A 129 -16.42 2.97 -8.05
N LEU A 130 -15.57 2.00 -8.37
CA LEU A 130 -15.76 1.10 -9.51
C LEU A 130 -17.05 0.28 -9.37
N LEU A 131 -17.34 -0.27 -8.19
CA LEU A 131 -18.56 -1.04 -7.92
C LEU A 131 -19.82 -0.18 -8.02
N VAL A 132 -19.78 1.08 -7.59
CA VAL A 132 -20.86 2.05 -7.81
C VAL A 132 -21.08 2.31 -9.30
N CYS A 133 -19.98 2.37 -10.06
CA CYS A 133 -20.04 2.57 -11.51
C CYS A 133 -20.35 1.29 -12.30
N GLY A 134 -20.60 0.14 -11.65
CA GLY A 134 -20.91 -1.13 -12.31
C GLY A 134 -19.70 -1.86 -12.91
N MET A 135 -18.47 -1.44 -12.55
CA MET A 135 -17.20 -1.96 -13.07
C MET A 135 -16.65 -3.07 -12.18
N ALA A 136 -17.42 -4.15 -12.02
CA ALA A 136 -17.11 -5.24 -11.10
C ALA A 136 -15.89 -6.06 -11.53
N GLU A 137 -15.64 -6.26 -12.81
CA GLU A 137 -14.49 -7.01 -13.32
C GLU A 137 -13.18 -6.26 -13.06
N THR A 138 -13.17 -4.95 -13.30
CA THR A 138 -12.02 -4.09 -12.97
C THR A 138 -11.75 -4.10 -11.46
N ALA A 139 -12.79 -3.95 -10.64
CA ALA A 139 -12.67 -4.02 -9.19
C ALA A 139 -12.12 -5.38 -8.72
N ARG A 140 -12.62 -6.49 -9.30
CA ARG A 140 -12.15 -7.85 -9.01
C ARG A 140 -10.67 -8.02 -9.35
N GLY A 141 -10.23 -7.51 -10.49
CA GLY A 141 -8.82 -7.54 -10.88
C GLY A 141 -7.90 -6.83 -9.87
N MET A 142 -8.34 -5.69 -9.32
CA MET A 142 -7.60 -4.96 -8.27
C MET A 142 -7.51 -5.75 -6.96
N VAL A 143 -8.60 -6.42 -6.55
CA VAL A 143 -8.61 -7.28 -5.36
C VAL A 143 -7.70 -8.49 -5.55
N LEU A 144 -7.74 -9.14 -6.72
CA LEU A 144 -6.84 -10.27 -7.04
C LEU A 144 -5.38 -9.84 -7.06
N ASN A 145 -5.05 -8.63 -7.50
CA ASN A 145 -3.70 -8.07 -7.40
C ASN A 145 -3.25 -7.93 -5.93
N ALA A 146 -4.11 -7.44 -5.04
CA ALA A 146 -3.78 -7.32 -3.63
C ALA A 146 -3.60 -8.72 -2.97
N LEU A 147 -4.47 -9.68 -3.28
CA LEU A 147 -4.32 -11.08 -2.84
C LEU A 147 -3.01 -11.71 -3.38
N HIS A 148 -2.65 -11.43 -4.63
CA HIS A 148 -1.37 -11.84 -5.19
C HIS A 148 -0.19 -11.26 -4.40
N GLN A 149 -0.23 -9.98 -4.03
CA GLN A 149 0.82 -9.36 -3.22
C GLN A 149 0.95 -10.02 -1.84
N VAL A 150 -0.16 -10.36 -1.17
CA VAL A 150 -0.11 -11.12 0.09
C VAL A 150 0.52 -12.49 -0.12
N ARG A 151 0.16 -13.21 -1.19
CA ARG A 151 0.73 -14.52 -1.53
C ARG A 151 2.25 -14.48 -1.71
N GLU A 152 2.75 -13.46 -2.42
CA GLU A 152 4.17 -13.33 -2.74
C GLU A 152 5.00 -12.73 -1.59
N HIS A 153 4.42 -11.85 -0.77
CA HIS A 153 5.18 -11.03 0.18
C HIS A 153 4.70 -11.14 1.63
N GLY A 154 3.59 -11.81 1.90
CA GLY A 154 3.00 -11.93 3.24
C GLY A 154 2.20 -10.71 3.71
N LEU A 155 2.14 -9.66 2.90
CA LEU A 155 1.41 -8.42 3.16
C LEU A 155 1.04 -7.75 1.84
N VAL A 156 0.12 -6.79 1.88
CA VAL A 156 -0.03 -5.84 0.78
C VAL A 156 0.94 -4.68 1.04
N PRO A 157 1.95 -4.44 0.19
CA PRO A 157 2.88 -3.34 0.38
C PRO A 157 2.18 -1.97 0.27
N ASN A 158 2.77 -0.94 0.88
CA ASN A 158 2.30 0.44 0.82
C ASN A 158 1.97 0.88 -0.63
N GLY A 159 2.76 0.45 -1.59
CA GLY A 159 2.55 0.60 -3.03
C GLY A 159 3.28 -0.49 -3.81
N ALA A 160 3.01 -0.61 -5.10
CA ALA A 160 3.50 -1.71 -5.93
C ALA A 160 4.98 -1.55 -6.35
N ARG A 161 5.89 -1.31 -5.37
CA ARG A 161 7.34 -1.23 -5.64
C ARG A 161 8.16 -1.94 -4.58
N VAL A 162 9.32 -2.47 -4.96
CA VAL A 162 10.20 -3.25 -4.06
C VAL A 162 10.62 -2.47 -2.81
N TYR A 163 10.78 -1.16 -2.88
CA TYR A 163 11.17 -0.35 -1.74
C TYR A 163 10.00 -0.08 -0.75
N TYR A 164 8.79 -0.54 -1.07
CA TYR A 164 7.64 -0.55 -0.17
C TYR A 164 7.43 -1.88 0.57
N LEU A 165 8.25 -2.91 0.28
CA LEU A 165 8.08 -4.24 0.90
C LEU A 165 8.36 -4.26 2.42
N ASN A 166 8.94 -3.21 2.98
CA ASN A 166 9.21 -3.08 4.41
C ASN A 166 8.05 -2.48 5.21
N ARG A 167 6.93 -2.13 4.56
CA ARG A 167 5.74 -1.54 5.21
C ARG A 167 4.48 -1.75 4.39
N SER A 168 3.35 -1.76 5.09
CA SER A 168 2.02 -1.81 4.48
C SER A 168 1.35 -0.42 4.45
N GLN A 169 0.03 -0.39 4.45
CA GLN A 169 -0.86 0.73 4.73
C GLN A 169 -2.07 0.20 5.51
N PRO A 170 -3.03 1.04 5.97
CA PRO A 170 -4.20 0.57 6.71
C PRO A 170 -4.87 -0.63 6.02
N PRO A 171 -5.09 -1.77 6.73
CA PRO A 171 -5.49 -3.04 6.14
C PRO A 171 -6.97 -3.06 5.76
N LEU A 172 -7.26 -2.75 4.50
CA LEU A 172 -8.62 -2.67 3.97
C LEU A 172 -8.95 -3.79 2.96
N LEU A 173 -8.08 -4.81 2.80
CA LEU A 173 -8.29 -5.88 1.83
C LEU A 173 -9.53 -6.71 2.15
N SER A 174 -9.78 -7.02 3.42
CA SER A 174 -10.99 -7.76 3.82
C SER A 174 -12.28 -7.00 3.47
N GLU A 175 -12.28 -5.66 3.56
CA GLU A 175 -13.38 -4.81 3.11
C GLU A 175 -13.55 -4.85 1.59
N MET A 176 -12.45 -4.84 0.83
CA MET A 176 -12.49 -4.93 -0.64
C MET A 176 -13.05 -6.28 -1.10
N VAL A 177 -12.64 -7.39 -0.45
CA VAL A 177 -13.19 -8.72 -0.73
C VAL A 177 -14.68 -8.78 -0.43
N LEU A 178 -15.11 -8.30 0.74
CA LEU A 178 -16.54 -8.29 1.11
C LEU A 178 -17.38 -7.44 0.17
N ALA A 179 -16.87 -6.29 -0.27
CA ALA A 179 -17.60 -5.44 -1.21
C ALA A 179 -17.91 -6.17 -2.54
N LEU A 180 -17.00 -7.03 -3.02
CA LEU A 180 -17.24 -7.88 -4.19
C LEU A 180 -18.22 -9.01 -3.87
N VAL A 181 -18.06 -9.70 -2.74
CA VAL A 181 -18.93 -10.79 -2.31
C VAL A 181 -20.36 -10.32 -2.13
N ASP A 182 -20.56 -9.15 -1.52
CA ASP A 182 -21.88 -8.54 -1.35
C ASP A 182 -22.54 -8.16 -2.70
N LYS A 183 -21.74 -7.91 -3.72
CA LYS A 183 -22.24 -7.59 -5.07
C LYS A 183 -22.59 -8.82 -5.90
N SER A 184 -21.80 -9.90 -5.83
CA SER A 184 -21.90 -11.05 -6.74
C SER A 184 -22.00 -12.41 -6.06
N PHE A 185 -21.83 -12.49 -4.73
CA PHE A 185 -21.83 -13.74 -3.93
C PHE A 185 -20.86 -14.81 -4.48
N ASP A 186 -19.64 -14.41 -4.82
CA ASP A 186 -18.58 -15.25 -5.38
C ASP A 186 -17.90 -16.09 -4.28
N LEU A 187 -18.37 -17.33 -4.11
CA LEU A 187 -17.81 -18.29 -3.13
C LEU A 187 -16.38 -18.73 -3.47
N ASP A 188 -16.01 -18.74 -4.73
CA ASP A 188 -14.67 -19.15 -5.13
C ASP A 188 -13.66 -18.04 -4.76
N LEU A 189 -14.06 -16.78 -4.91
CA LEU A 189 -13.28 -15.65 -4.39
C LEU A 189 -13.12 -15.74 -2.86
N VAL A 190 -14.18 -16.07 -2.13
CA VAL A 190 -14.11 -16.25 -0.66
C VAL A 190 -13.07 -17.30 -0.28
N ARG A 191 -13.14 -18.47 -0.92
CA ARG A 191 -12.22 -19.58 -0.66
C ARG A 191 -10.77 -19.27 -1.01
N GLU A 192 -10.54 -18.53 -2.09
CA GLU A 192 -9.21 -18.07 -2.47
C GLU A 192 -8.68 -17.01 -1.50
N ALA A 193 -9.53 -16.07 -1.08
CA ALA A 193 -9.12 -14.94 -0.27
C ALA A 193 -8.84 -15.28 1.19
N LEU A 194 -9.64 -16.19 1.82
CA LEU A 194 -9.56 -16.48 3.25
C LEU A 194 -8.14 -16.81 3.76
N PRO A 195 -7.38 -17.75 3.16
CA PRO A 195 -6.03 -18.04 3.65
C PRO A 195 -5.06 -16.84 3.50
N LEU A 196 -5.26 -16.01 2.50
CA LEU A 196 -4.42 -14.82 2.28
C LEU A 196 -4.80 -13.68 3.23
N LEU A 197 -6.08 -13.50 3.51
CA LEU A 197 -6.55 -12.55 4.53
C LEU A 197 -6.08 -12.95 5.93
N ALA A 198 -6.07 -14.26 6.24
CA ALA A 198 -5.49 -14.78 7.47
C ALA A 198 -3.98 -14.46 7.56
N GLN A 199 -3.24 -14.63 6.47
CA GLN A 199 -1.81 -14.30 6.40
C GLN A 199 -1.57 -12.80 6.61
N GLU A 200 -2.37 -11.92 6.00
CA GLU A 200 -2.29 -10.49 6.24
C GLU A 200 -2.64 -10.13 7.70
N TYR A 201 -3.68 -10.77 8.25
CA TYR A 201 -4.03 -10.59 9.66
C TYR A 201 -2.88 -10.99 10.59
N GLU A 202 -2.18 -12.11 10.33
CA GLU A 202 -1.00 -12.53 11.08
C GLU A 202 0.13 -11.50 11.01
N PHE A 203 0.33 -10.85 9.86
CA PHE A 203 1.29 -9.75 9.75
C PHE A 203 0.96 -8.62 10.73
N TRP A 204 -0.30 -8.19 10.80
CA TRP A 204 -0.74 -7.13 11.70
C TRP A 204 -0.78 -7.54 13.18
N MET A 205 -0.88 -8.84 13.46
CA MET A 205 -0.93 -9.38 14.82
C MET A 205 0.44 -9.85 15.35
N ARG A 206 1.52 -9.67 14.59
CA ARG A 206 2.89 -9.96 15.08
C ARG A 206 3.21 -9.10 16.28
N ARG A 207 3.87 -9.72 17.29
CA ARG A 207 4.35 -9.09 18.53
C ARG A 207 5.86 -8.91 18.49
N GLY A 208 6.39 -8.13 19.41
CA GLY A 208 7.82 -7.82 19.55
C GLY A 208 8.12 -6.37 19.19
N ASP A 209 9.40 -6.03 19.17
CA ASP A 209 9.88 -4.64 18.97
C ASP A 209 9.45 -4.08 17.61
N ASP A 210 9.50 -4.92 16.56
CA ASP A 210 9.06 -4.58 15.20
C ASP A 210 7.66 -5.16 14.89
N GLY A 211 6.89 -5.54 15.93
CA GLY A 211 5.54 -6.06 15.80
C GLY A 211 4.48 -4.97 15.89
N HIS A 212 3.43 -5.12 15.07
CA HIS A 212 2.31 -4.18 15.06
C HIS A 212 1.39 -4.35 16.27
N ALA A 213 1.30 -5.54 16.88
CA ALA A 213 0.45 -5.81 18.02
C ALA A 213 1.21 -5.67 19.35
N VAL A 214 0.65 -4.90 20.27
CA VAL A 214 1.19 -4.67 21.61
C VAL A 214 0.16 -5.01 22.67
N ALA A 215 0.61 -5.54 23.81
CA ALA A 215 -0.23 -5.75 24.99
C ALA A 215 -0.34 -4.46 25.78
N VAL A 216 -1.55 -4.06 26.10
CA VAL A 216 -1.86 -2.82 26.86
C VAL A 216 -2.74 -3.17 28.04
N GLU A 217 -2.32 -2.80 29.24
CA GLU A 217 -3.17 -2.89 30.44
C GLU A 217 -4.18 -1.73 30.43
N LEU A 218 -5.45 -2.07 30.39
CA LEU A 218 -6.54 -1.10 30.42
C LEU A 218 -6.81 -0.64 31.85
N ALA A 219 -7.51 0.47 32.00
CA ALA A 219 -7.93 0.99 33.32
C ALA A 219 -8.80 0.01 34.10
N SER A 220 -9.43 -0.98 33.45
CA SER A 220 -10.15 -2.10 34.08
C SER A 220 -9.25 -3.16 34.71
N GLY A 221 -7.94 -3.14 34.44
CA GLY A 221 -6.98 -4.20 34.78
C GLY A 221 -6.93 -5.36 33.76
N GLU A 222 -7.72 -5.30 32.72
CA GLU A 222 -7.65 -6.26 31.62
C GLU A 222 -6.49 -5.93 30.68
N VAL A 223 -5.91 -6.96 30.05
CA VAL A 223 -4.87 -6.78 29.03
C VAL A 223 -5.50 -6.93 27.65
N ALA A 224 -5.54 -5.83 26.91
CA ALA A 224 -5.96 -5.80 25.50
C ALA A 224 -4.74 -5.93 24.56
N SER A 225 -4.98 -6.46 23.37
CA SER A 225 -4.00 -6.44 22.27
C SER A 225 -4.42 -5.35 21.30
N LEU A 226 -3.63 -4.28 21.20
CA LEU A 226 -3.89 -3.15 20.30
C LEU A 226 -2.79 -3.05 19.24
N ASN A 227 -3.11 -2.38 18.13
CA ASN A 227 -2.21 -2.25 17.00
C ASN A 227 -1.60 -0.85 16.90
N ARG A 228 -0.38 -0.80 16.38
CA ARG A 228 0.39 0.42 16.06
C ARG A 228 1.00 0.31 14.68
N TYR A 229 1.43 1.43 14.12
CA TYR A 229 2.28 1.43 12.92
C TYR A 229 3.75 1.31 13.34
N VAL A 230 4.47 0.40 12.71
CA VAL A 230 5.89 0.15 13.00
C VAL A 230 6.57 -0.50 11.80
N THR A 231 7.85 -0.19 11.60
CA THR A 231 8.69 -0.77 10.54
C THR A 231 10.09 -1.04 11.08
N ASP A 232 10.78 -2.01 10.51
CA ASP A 232 12.17 -2.31 10.81
C ASP A 232 13.18 -1.39 10.09
N SER A 233 12.68 -0.38 9.34
CA SER A 233 13.52 0.54 8.56
C SER A 233 14.48 1.33 9.44
N SER A 234 15.77 1.18 9.19
CA SER A 234 16.84 1.92 9.89
C SER A 234 17.57 2.90 8.96
N THR A 235 17.13 3.02 7.72
CA THR A 235 17.75 3.83 6.66
C THR A 235 16.72 4.75 6.02
N PRO A 236 17.16 5.82 5.32
CA PRO A 236 16.25 6.70 4.59
C PRO A 236 15.44 5.91 3.56
N ARG A 237 14.17 6.23 3.44
CA ARG A 237 13.29 5.63 2.41
C ARG A 237 13.83 5.99 1.01
N PRO A 238 14.02 5.04 0.09
CA PRO A 238 14.58 5.30 -1.22
C PRO A 238 13.83 6.38 -2.01
N GLU A 239 12.50 6.38 -1.94
CA GLU A 239 11.63 7.35 -2.62
C GLU A 239 11.68 8.76 -2.04
N ALA A 240 12.15 8.92 -0.81
CA ALA A 240 12.26 10.19 -0.09
C ALA A 240 13.67 10.38 0.54
N TYR A 241 14.69 9.76 -0.04
CA TYR A 241 16.02 9.66 0.53
C TYR A 241 16.61 11.01 0.98
N ARG A 242 16.54 12.02 0.13
CA ARG A 242 17.07 13.36 0.41
C ARG A 242 16.31 14.04 1.55
N GLU A 243 15.01 13.92 1.54
CA GLU A 243 14.10 14.52 2.52
C GLU A 243 14.28 13.88 3.89
N ASP A 244 14.36 12.55 3.95
CA ASP A 244 14.58 11.78 5.17
C ASP A 244 15.96 12.08 5.77
N MET A 245 17.01 12.13 4.95
CA MET A 245 18.36 12.53 5.38
C MET A 245 18.37 13.93 6.03
N ALA A 246 17.71 14.89 5.37
CA ALA A 246 17.64 16.26 5.89
C ALA A 246 16.86 16.35 7.22
N THR A 247 15.82 15.53 7.38
CA THR A 247 15.05 15.45 8.63
C THR A 247 15.85 14.79 9.74
N ALA A 248 16.50 13.66 9.47
CA ALA A 248 17.30 12.94 10.46
C ALA A 248 18.50 13.75 10.97
N MET A 249 19.12 14.56 10.10
CA MET A 249 20.20 15.47 10.50
C MET A 249 19.76 16.53 11.51
N LYS A 250 18.48 16.88 11.54
CA LYS A 250 17.91 17.80 12.53
C LYS A 250 17.54 17.11 13.85
N GLY A 251 17.11 15.86 13.79
CA GLY A 251 16.61 15.09 14.92
C GLY A 251 17.67 14.24 15.65
N GLY A 252 18.80 13.91 14.99
CA GLY A 252 19.79 13.00 15.56
C GLY A 252 21.23 13.44 15.34
N ARG A 253 22.06 13.38 16.40
CA ARG A 253 23.51 13.66 16.37
C ARG A 253 24.30 12.39 16.07
N THR A 254 23.83 11.25 16.53
CA THR A 254 24.43 9.93 16.33
C THR A 254 23.73 9.15 15.21
N ASP A 255 24.36 8.10 14.71
CA ASP A 255 23.75 7.23 13.69
C ASP A 255 22.55 6.47 14.26
N ALA A 256 22.58 6.08 15.54
CA ALA A 256 21.46 5.43 16.21
C ALA A 256 20.23 6.35 16.33
N GLU A 257 20.43 7.62 16.69
CA GLU A 257 19.35 8.60 16.75
C GLU A 257 18.78 8.87 15.34
N ARG A 258 19.62 8.96 14.31
CA ARG A 258 19.17 9.11 12.93
C ARG A 258 18.40 7.90 12.44
N SER A 259 18.83 6.70 12.77
CA SER A 259 18.13 5.45 12.47
C SER A 259 16.75 5.40 13.13
N LYS A 260 16.61 5.89 14.38
CA LYS A 260 15.28 6.03 15.01
C LYS A 260 14.39 6.98 14.22
N VAL A 261 14.89 8.14 13.79
CA VAL A 261 14.11 9.10 12.97
C VAL A 261 13.64 8.44 11.67
N TYR A 262 14.49 7.68 10.97
CA TYR A 262 14.09 6.96 9.74
C TYR A 262 12.98 5.95 10.01
N ARG A 263 13.07 5.19 11.09
CA ARG A 263 12.04 4.22 11.51
C ARG A 263 10.70 4.91 11.74
N GLU A 264 10.69 5.99 12.52
CA GLU A 264 9.46 6.71 12.86
C GLU A 264 8.80 7.37 11.65
N ILE A 265 9.59 7.92 10.73
CA ILE A 265 9.08 8.48 9.47
C ILE A 265 8.51 7.37 8.56
N ALA A 266 9.15 6.22 8.48
CA ALA A 266 8.66 5.09 7.69
C ALA A 266 7.37 4.51 8.28
N ALA A 267 7.26 4.41 9.62
CA ALA A 267 6.04 4.03 10.31
C ALA A 267 4.90 5.06 10.08
N ALA A 268 5.20 6.35 10.06
CA ALA A 268 4.22 7.38 9.71
C ALA A 268 3.74 7.25 8.25
N ALA A 269 4.64 6.87 7.33
CA ALA A 269 4.26 6.58 5.94
C ALA A 269 3.37 5.33 5.82
N GLU A 270 3.59 4.30 6.67
CA GLU A 270 2.73 3.12 6.74
C GLU A 270 1.30 3.48 7.15
N SER A 271 1.12 4.49 7.98
CA SER A 271 -0.21 4.92 8.44
C SER A 271 -1.10 5.49 7.33
N GLY A 272 -0.53 5.92 6.21
CA GLY A 272 -1.23 6.71 5.19
C GLY A 272 -1.54 8.16 5.64
N TRP A 273 -1.23 8.52 6.89
CA TRP A 273 -1.40 9.86 7.45
C TRP A 273 -0.07 10.61 7.57
N ASP A 274 0.71 10.54 6.53
CA ASP A 274 2.02 11.17 6.45
C ASP A 274 1.90 12.64 5.94
N PHE A 275 2.29 13.69 6.73
CA PHE A 275 2.72 13.44 8.11
C PHE A 275 1.82 14.22 9.06
N SER A 276 0.92 13.51 9.74
CA SER A 276 0.03 14.11 10.71
C SER A 276 0.81 14.57 11.96
N SER A 277 0.41 15.71 12.55
CA SER A 277 0.99 16.20 13.81
C SER A 277 0.77 15.25 15.00
N ARG A 278 -0.16 14.31 14.92
CA ARG A 278 -0.39 13.28 15.95
C ARG A 278 0.82 12.36 16.18
N TRP A 279 1.70 12.27 15.20
CA TRP A 279 2.94 11.49 15.27
C TRP A 279 4.09 12.25 15.92
N LEU A 280 3.98 13.58 16.09
CA LEU A 280 5.07 14.46 16.47
C LEU A 280 5.06 14.74 17.96
N ALA A 281 6.14 14.36 18.66
CA ALA A 281 6.27 14.56 20.11
C ALA A 281 6.23 16.05 20.51
N ASP A 282 6.78 16.93 19.67
CA ASP A 282 6.76 18.39 19.88
C ASP A 282 5.57 19.08 19.16
N GLY A 283 4.72 18.32 18.47
CA GLY A 283 3.56 18.81 17.72
C GLY A 283 3.90 19.59 16.43
N ALA A 284 5.16 19.75 16.07
CA ALA A 284 5.59 20.63 14.98
C ALA A 284 6.66 20.04 14.05
N SER A 285 7.65 19.34 14.58
CA SER A 285 8.84 18.92 13.84
C SER A 285 8.75 17.46 13.43
N LEU A 286 8.89 17.15 12.13
CA LEU A 286 8.93 15.77 11.64
C LEU A 286 10.09 14.94 12.26
N SER A 287 11.18 15.61 12.64
CA SER A 287 12.28 14.97 13.35
C SER A 287 11.96 14.50 14.77
N SER A 288 10.82 14.93 15.33
CA SER A 288 10.30 14.49 16.65
C SER A 288 9.28 13.35 16.53
N ALA A 289 9.11 12.75 15.35
CA ALA A 289 8.15 11.68 15.15
C ALA A 289 8.37 10.50 16.11
N GLN A 290 7.27 10.00 16.67
CA GLN A 290 7.18 8.86 17.59
C GLN A 290 5.99 7.99 17.20
N THR A 291 5.85 7.69 15.92
CA THR A 291 4.70 6.97 15.36
C THR A 291 4.52 5.61 16.01
N SER A 292 5.62 4.89 16.22
CA SER A 292 5.60 3.55 16.83
C SER A 292 5.21 3.54 18.32
N GLU A 293 5.20 4.69 18.97
CA GLU A 293 4.77 4.84 20.37
C GLU A 293 3.25 5.16 20.49
N VAL A 294 2.56 5.38 19.34
CA VAL A 294 1.16 5.77 19.30
C VAL A 294 0.29 4.56 18.97
N LEU A 295 -0.80 4.39 19.71
CA LEU A 295 -1.86 3.42 19.43
C LEU A 295 -3.03 4.14 18.75
N PRO A 296 -3.07 4.22 17.40
CA PRO A 296 -4.06 5.05 16.72
C PRO A 296 -5.44 4.37 16.75
N VAL A 297 -6.46 5.15 17.09
CA VAL A 297 -7.85 4.67 17.18
C VAL A 297 -8.36 4.17 15.84
N ASP A 298 -8.01 4.84 14.76
CA ASP A 298 -8.40 4.48 13.40
C ASP A 298 -7.86 3.10 12.98
N LEU A 299 -6.57 2.81 13.22
CA LEU A 299 -6.02 1.48 12.94
C LEU A 299 -6.74 0.40 13.76
N ASN A 300 -6.97 0.64 15.05
CA ASN A 300 -7.63 -0.33 15.93
C ASN A 300 -9.10 -0.54 15.54
N ALA A 301 -9.79 0.50 15.08
CA ALA A 301 -11.13 0.36 14.49
C ALA A 301 -11.11 -0.46 13.18
N ILE A 302 -10.08 -0.27 12.35
CA ILE A 302 -9.89 -1.06 11.12
C ILE A 302 -9.61 -2.52 11.48
N MET A 303 -8.76 -2.80 12.48
CA MET A 303 -8.47 -4.19 12.90
C MET A 303 -9.72 -4.89 13.45
N TYR A 304 -10.55 -4.20 14.22
CA TYR A 304 -11.88 -4.73 14.61
C TYR A 304 -12.72 -5.07 13.37
N ARG A 305 -12.72 -4.23 12.34
CA ARG A 305 -13.42 -4.53 11.07
C ARG A 305 -12.81 -5.71 10.34
N VAL A 306 -11.48 -5.84 10.30
CA VAL A 306 -10.81 -7.02 9.71
C VAL A 306 -11.28 -8.31 10.39
N GLU A 307 -11.34 -8.33 11.72
CA GLU A 307 -11.79 -9.49 12.49
C GLU A 307 -13.28 -9.82 12.25
N THR A 308 -14.15 -8.81 12.23
CA THR A 308 -15.56 -9.02 11.89
C THR A 308 -15.78 -9.46 10.44
N ASN A 309 -14.96 -8.97 9.52
CA ASN A 309 -15.00 -9.38 8.12
C ASN A 309 -14.53 -10.82 7.93
N LEU A 310 -13.43 -11.21 8.60
CA LEU A 310 -12.95 -12.59 8.62
C LEU A 310 -13.98 -13.53 9.22
N GLN A 311 -14.61 -13.17 10.34
CA GLN A 311 -15.72 -13.90 10.92
C GLN A 311 -16.82 -14.16 9.90
N ARG A 312 -17.26 -13.12 9.19
CA ARG A 312 -18.33 -13.20 8.19
C ARG A 312 -17.92 -14.06 6.99
N LEU A 313 -16.72 -13.89 6.47
CA LEU A 313 -16.20 -14.66 5.32
C LEU A 313 -16.02 -16.14 5.67
N CYS A 314 -15.53 -16.47 6.87
CA CYS A 314 -15.45 -17.84 7.37
C CYS A 314 -16.84 -18.47 7.49
N ALA A 315 -17.82 -17.73 8.01
CA ALA A 315 -19.21 -18.21 8.08
C ALA A 315 -19.80 -18.48 6.68
N ILE A 316 -19.54 -17.61 5.69
CA ILE A 316 -19.96 -17.81 4.29
C ILE A 316 -19.29 -19.07 3.70
N ALA A 317 -18.01 -19.33 4.02
CA ALA A 317 -17.30 -20.52 3.58
C ALA A 317 -17.70 -21.80 4.31
N GLY A 318 -18.49 -21.72 5.38
CA GLY A 318 -18.90 -22.83 6.23
C GLY A 318 -17.89 -23.21 7.31
N ASP A 319 -16.84 -22.41 7.52
CA ASP A 319 -15.83 -22.61 8.57
C ASP A 319 -16.28 -21.95 9.88
N THR A 320 -17.07 -22.69 10.65
CA THR A 320 -17.67 -22.22 11.90
C THR A 320 -16.62 -22.02 13.01
N GLU A 321 -15.55 -22.83 13.02
CA GLU A 321 -14.48 -22.75 14.04
C GLU A 321 -13.69 -21.46 13.88
N GLU A 322 -13.20 -21.18 12.68
CA GLU A 322 -12.49 -19.93 12.38
C GLU A 322 -13.40 -18.70 12.54
N ALA A 323 -14.68 -18.79 12.16
CA ALA A 323 -15.65 -17.73 12.39
C ALA A 323 -15.79 -17.38 13.88
N MET A 324 -15.87 -18.38 14.77
CA MET A 324 -15.92 -18.16 16.22
C MET A 324 -14.59 -17.56 16.73
N ARG A 325 -13.44 -18.01 16.23
CA ARG A 325 -12.13 -17.48 16.61
C ARG A 325 -12.01 -16.00 16.30
N TYR A 326 -12.36 -15.58 15.08
CA TYR A 326 -12.31 -14.16 14.71
C TYR A 326 -13.38 -13.32 15.43
N GLY A 327 -14.58 -13.88 15.67
CA GLY A 327 -15.61 -13.23 16.46
C GLY A 327 -15.18 -12.97 17.92
N ALA A 328 -14.45 -13.90 18.54
CA ALA A 328 -13.87 -13.70 19.87
C ALA A 328 -12.73 -12.68 19.86
N ALA A 329 -11.91 -12.67 18.78
CA ALA A 329 -10.86 -11.68 18.60
C ALA A 329 -11.43 -10.24 18.52
N ALA A 330 -12.54 -10.05 17.82
CA ALA A 330 -13.21 -8.75 17.70
C ALA A 330 -13.82 -8.23 19.01
N GLN A 331 -13.97 -9.06 20.04
CA GLN A 331 -14.57 -8.68 21.32
C GLN A 331 -13.56 -8.24 22.39
N ARG A 332 -12.24 -8.31 22.11
CA ARG A 332 -11.19 -7.94 23.09
C ARG A 332 -11.01 -6.44 23.24
#